data_c891555969b58eaf1e55029ac44d9ef2
#
_entry.id   c891555969b58eaf1e55029ac44d9ef2
#
_cell.length_a   1.000
_cell.length_b   1.000
_cell.length_c   1.000
_cell.angle_alpha   90.00
_cell.angle_beta   90.00
_cell.angle_gamma   90.00
#
_symmetry.space_group_name_H-M   'P 1'
#
loop_
_entity.id
_entity.type
_entity.pdbx_description
1 polymer ?
#
loop_
_entity_poly.entity_id
_entity_poly.type
_entity_poly.pdbx_seq_one_letter_code
_entity_poly.pdbx_strand_id
1 'polypeptide(L)'
;MQIGELFILGFFGKTLPAWLHEFAASYGLGGVILFDYSCQTQKYDNNIETPEQVRRLCGEIARLPSHPMVFIDQEGGLVRRLKESRGFAPLPSAREFNHLAPDQKRKVLTASFAEMRQLGIHYDFAPVIDVDYNPDNPNIGRVKRSYSADIAEVEANALLASEVARAQRIGLCLKHFPGIGGAVVDSHQEFMDISDALTPEQEELFYALAPKMFGDAVLVSHAIVRQWDKDHPMTLSAAGLGRLRKRLPDTLLITDDMQMQGLQKALGTRAASLQSLKAGIDMLCIGNNLFDQEQEMADIAEHVRQALRDEALAGAAIGKSIERVRRRKALLA
;
A
#
# COMPACT_ATOMS: atom_id res chain seq x y z
N MET A 1 -15.32 -6.22 -18.40
CA MET A 1 -14.81 -5.94 -17.03
C MET A 1 -13.48 -5.25 -17.17
N GLN A 2 -13.27 -4.11 -16.54
CA GLN A 2 -12.01 -3.36 -16.58
C GLN A 2 -11.07 -3.92 -15.51
N ILE A 3 -10.33 -4.97 -15.84
CA ILE A 3 -9.44 -5.68 -14.90
C ILE A 3 -8.28 -4.83 -14.39
N GLY A 4 -7.87 -3.81 -15.12
CA GLY A 4 -6.85 -2.85 -14.68
C GLY A 4 -7.22 -2.07 -13.42
N GLU A 5 -8.52 -2.02 -13.05
CA GLU A 5 -8.95 -1.49 -11.75
C GLU A 5 -8.32 -2.24 -10.55
N LEU A 6 -7.85 -3.46 -10.75
CA LEU A 6 -7.18 -4.28 -9.73
C LEU A 6 -5.68 -3.97 -9.59
N PHE A 7 -5.13 -3.03 -10.37
CA PHE A 7 -3.70 -2.74 -10.38
C PHE A 7 -3.41 -1.34 -9.85
N ILE A 8 -2.38 -1.27 -9.02
CA ILE A 8 -1.67 -0.05 -8.64
C ILE A 8 -0.28 -0.18 -9.26
N LEU A 9 0.01 0.64 -10.28
CA LEU A 9 1.25 0.54 -11.05
C LEU A 9 2.17 1.72 -10.76
N GLY A 10 3.44 1.45 -10.51
CA GLY A 10 4.50 2.43 -10.54
C GLY A 10 5.15 2.50 -11.93
N PHE A 11 5.95 3.52 -12.13
CA PHE A 11 6.75 3.71 -13.35
C PHE A 11 7.98 4.54 -13.02
N PHE A 12 8.99 4.48 -13.90
CA PHE A 12 10.20 5.29 -13.74
C PHE A 12 10.08 6.63 -14.45
N GLY A 13 10.54 7.69 -13.79
CA GLY A 13 10.64 9.03 -14.36
C GLY A 13 9.54 10.00 -13.92
N LYS A 14 9.65 11.25 -14.41
CA LYS A 14 8.86 12.41 -13.95
C LYS A 14 7.67 12.76 -14.84
N THR A 15 7.47 11.99 -15.89
CA THR A 15 6.38 12.14 -16.88
C THR A 15 5.74 10.79 -17.14
N LEU A 16 4.45 10.78 -17.47
CA LEU A 16 3.75 9.55 -17.78
C LEU A 16 4.34 8.86 -19.02
N PRO A 17 4.74 7.59 -18.93
CA PRO A 17 5.21 6.85 -20.08
C PRO A 17 4.04 6.40 -20.98
N ALA A 18 4.33 6.21 -22.27
CA ALA A 18 3.33 5.80 -23.26
C ALA A 18 2.63 4.49 -22.88
N TRP A 19 3.39 3.49 -22.38
CA TRP A 19 2.85 2.19 -22.01
C TRP A 19 1.75 2.30 -20.92
N LEU A 20 1.84 3.25 -19.99
CA LEU A 20 0.84 3.42 -18.94
C LEU A 20 -0.47 4.03 -19.49
N HIS A 21 -0.38 4.91 -20.51
CA HIS A 21 -1.54 5.38 -21.26
C HIS A 21 -2.23 4.22 -22.01
N GLU A 22 -1.44 3.38 -22.69
CA GLU A 22 -1.93 2.21 -23.42
C GLU A 22 -2.57 1.18 -22.49
N PHE A 23 -1.95 0.93 -21.33
CA PHE A 23 -2.49 0.06 -20.30
C PHE A 23 -3.85 0.56 -19.80
N ALA A 24 -3.91 1.83 -19.40
CA ALA A 24 -5.13 2.45 -18.89
C ALA A 24 -6.27 2.45 -19.94
N ALA A 25 -5.95 2.66 -21.21
CA ALA A 25 -6.91 2.60 -22.31
C ALA A 25 -7.45 1.19 -22.55
N SER A 26 -6.58 0.16 -22.46
CA SER A 26 -6.90 -1.23 -22.81
C SER A 26 -7.57 -2.00 -21.69
N TYR A 27 -7.19 -1.73 -20.43
CA TYR A 27 -7.58 -2.52 -19.27
C TYR A 27 -8.30 -1.70 -18.19
N GLY A 28 -8.25 -0.37 -18.24
CA GLY A 28 -8.50 0.51 -17.09
C GLY A 28 -7.27 0.58 -16.19
N LEU A 29 -7.35 1.34 -15.10
CA LEU A 29 -6.29 1.43 -14.09
C LEU A 29 -6.88 1.80 -12.73
N GLY A 30 -6.56 1.04 -11.68
CA GLY A 30 -7.02 1.28 -10.31
C GLY A 30 -6.27 2.43 -9.67
N GLY A 31 -4.94 2.41 -9.77
CA GLY A 31 -4.09 3.42 -9.16
C GLY A 31 -2.69 3.50 -9.76
N VAL A 32 -2.01 4.58 -9.37
CA VAL A 32 -0.59 4.82 -9.66
C VAL A 32 0.11 5.08 -8.33
N ILE A 33 1.25 4.43 -8.08
CA ILE A 33 2.09 4.70 -6.90
C ILE A 33 3.32 5.52 -7.30
N LEU A 34 3.66 6.54 -6.49
CA LEU A 34 4.77 7.45 -6.73
C LEU A 34 5.93 7.19 -5.77
N PHE A 35 7.14 7.21 -6.30
CA PHE A 35 8.40 7.08 -5.57
C PHE A 35 9.31 8.30 -5.80
N ASP A 36 10.12 8.66 -4.82
CA ASP A 36 11.17 9.68 -4.94
C ASP A 36 12.53 9.09 -5.27
N TYR A 37 12.79 7.87 -4.80
CA TYR A 37 14.03 7.14 -4.96
C TYR A 37 13.84 5.97 -5.92
N SER A 38 14.78 5.79 -6.85
CA SER A 38 14.82 4.62 -7.73
C SER A 38 15.81 3.60 -7.18
N CYS A 39 15.32 2.39 -6.91
CA CYS A 39 16.18 1.26 -6.53
C CYS A 39 17.05 0.79 -7.71
N GLN A 40 16.63 1.05 -8.95
CA GLN A 40 17.35 0.66 -10.16
C GLN A 40 18.59 1.55 -10.39
N THR A 41 18.42 2.86 -10.28
CA THR A 41 19.52 3.84 -10.45
C THR A 41 20.26 4.14 -9.16
N GLN A 42 19.69 3.75 -8.02
CA GLN A 42 20.16 4.09 -6.66
C GLN A 42 20.25 5.60 -6.43
N LYS A 43 19.31 6.36 -7.02
CA LYS A 43 19.25 7.83 -6.93
C LYS A 43 17.85 8.32 -6.61
N TYR A 44 17.79 9.57 -6.16
CA TYR A 44 16.53 10.31 -5.96
C TYR A 44 16.12 11.00 -7.29
N ASP A 45 15.87 10.25 -8.33
CA ASP A 45 15.58 10.71 -9.67
C ASP A 45 14.27 10.14 -10.27
N ASN A 46 13.43 9.54 -9.42
CA ASN A 46 12.17 8.98 -9.85
C ASN A 46 11.03 10.04 -9.92
N ASN A 47 9.80 9.73 -9.59
CA ASN A 47 8.59 10.52 -9.88
C ASN A 47 8.52 11.88 -9.18
N ILE A 48 9.26 12.11 -8.10
CA ILE A 48 9.09 13.26 -7.20
C ILE A 48 10.32 14.15 -7.20
N GLU A 49 10.14 15.42 -7.58
CA GLU A 49 11.22 16.42 -7.59
C GLU A 49 10.82 17.71 -6.85
N THR A 50 9.76 18.39 -7.29
CA THR A 50 9.21 19.60 -6.65
C THR A 50 7.69 19.52 -6.51
N PRO A 51 7.06 20.31 -5.64
CA PRO A 51 5.60 20.35 -5.52
C PRO A 51 4.88 20.65 -6.85
N GLU A 52 5.41 21.57 -7.65
CA GLU A 52 4.84 21.97 -8.95
C GLU A 52 4.91 20.81 -9.95
N GLN A 53 6.05 20.09 -9.98
CA GLN A 53 6.23 18.95 -10.87
C GLN A 53 5.29 17.82 -10.48
N VAL A 54 5.16 17.48 -9.19
CA VAL A 54 4.26 16.42 -8.71
C VAL A 54 2.81 16.77 -9.01
N ARG A 55 2.37 18.03 -8.77
CA ARG A 55 1.02 18.48 -9.09
C ARG A 55 0.70 18.32 -10.58
N ARG A 56 1.64 18.67 -11.46
CA ARG A 56 1.48 18.47 -12.91
C ARG A 56 1.34 16.99 -13.25
N LEU A 57 2.22 16.14 -12.70
CA LEU A 57 2.20 14.69 -12.93
C LEU A 57 0.87 14.07 -12.45
N CYS A 58 0.41 14.40 -11.24
CA CYS A 58 -0.88 13.92 -10.74
C CYS A 58 -2.04 14.43 -11.61
N GLY A 59 -1.96 15.64 -12.13
CA GLY A 59 -2.93 16.18 -13.08
C GLY A 59 -2.95 15.44 -14.42
N GLU A 60 -1.82 14.93 -14.89
CA GLU A 60 -1.73 14.04 -16.06
C GLU A 60 -2.33 12.66 -15.75
N ILE A 61 -2.01 12.07 -14.60
CA ILE A 61 -2.59 10.79 -14.13
C ILE A 61 -4.12 10.88 -14.04
N ALA A 62 -4.66 11.97 -13.50
CA ALA A 62 -6.10 12.16 -13.38
C ALA A 62 -6.86 12.18 -14.72
N ARG A 63 -6.17 12.47 -15.84
CA ARG A 63 -6.76 12.45 -17.19
C ARG A 63 -6.73 11.07 -17.85
N LEU A 64 -6.06 10.08 -17.26
CA LEU A 64 -6.07 8.72 -17.78
C LEU A 64 -7.50 8.14 -17.74
N PRO A 65 -7.86 7.25 -18.70
CA PRO A 65 -9.09 6.48 -18.63
C PRO A 65 -9.25 5.80 -17.26
N SER A 66 -10.48 5.70 -16.74
CA SER A 66 -10.82 5.17 -15.43
C SER A 66 -10.40 6.04 -14.21
N HIS A 67 -9.78 7.19 -14.41
CA HIS A 67 -9.40 8.12 -13.32
C HIS A 67 -8.71 7.39 -12.15
N PRO A 68 -7.49 6.90 -12.33
CA PRO A 68 -6.80 6.13 -11.29
C PRO A 68 -6.50 6.98 -10.06
N MET A 69 -6.53 6.36 -8.88
CA MET A 69 -6.09 6.99 -7.64
C MET A 69 -4.57 7.12 -7.63
N VAL A 70 -4.03 8.15 -6.98
CA VAL A 70 -2.59 8.31 -6.76
C VAL A 70 -2.26 7.89 -5.34
N PHE A 71 -1.32 6.96 -5.20
CA PHE A 71 -0.84 6.38 -3.94
C PHE A 71 0.58 6.83 -3.64
N ILE A 72 0.91 6.89 -2.35
CA ILE A 72 2.26 7.23 -1.88
C ILE A 72 2.54 6.55 -0.53
N ASP A 73 3.82 6.36 -0.19
CA ASP A 73 4.28 6.06 1.17
C ASP A 73 4.73 7.34 1.86
N GLN A 74 3.89 7.95 2.65
CA GLN A 74 4.21 9.17 3.40
C GLN A 74 4.08 8.91 4.91
N GLU A 75 4.80 7.88 5.41
CA GLU A 75 4.77 7.47 6.83
C GLU A 75 5.45 8.48 7.75
N GLY A 76 6.41 9.21 7.22
CA GLY A 76 7.33 10.08 7.97
C GLY A 76 8.72 9.47 8.19
N GLY A 77 9.63 10.28 8.72
CA GLY A 77 11.02 9.84 8.97
C GLY A 77 11.73 9.34 7.70
N LEU A 78 12.22 8.11 7.73
CA LEU A 78 12.94 7.52 6.59
C LEU A 78 12.00 7.14 5.44
N VAL A 79 10.78 6.68 5.74
CA VAL A 79 9.79 6.29 4.72
C VAL A 79 8.85 7.47 4.47
N ARG A 80 9.35 8.45 3.76
CA ARG A 80 8.57 9.57 3.23
C ARG A 80 9.10 9.95 1.85
N ARG A 81 8.21 10.11 0.91
CA ARG A 81 8.56 10.45 -0.47
C ARG A 81 8.59 11.96 -0.70
N LEU A 82 7.71 12.69 -0.02
CA LEU A 82 7.66 14.16 -0.04
C LEU A 82 8.65 14.71 1.01
N LYS A 83 9.85 15.08 0.57
CA LYS A 83 10.95 15.48 1.47
C LYS A 83 11.04 17.00 1.60
N GLU A 84 11.31 17.50 2.82
CA GLU A 84 11.55 18.93 3.09
C GLU A 84 12.64 19.54 2.21
N SER A 85 13.72 18.79 1.95
CA SER A 85 14.82 19.24 1.10
C SER A 85 14.41 19.53 -0.36
N ARG A 86 13.18 19.16 -0.73
CA ARG A 86 12.57 19.38 -2.03
C ARG A 86 11.37 20.33 -1.99
N GLY A 87 11.16 21.01 -0.85
CA GLY A 87 10.12 22.02 -0.68
C GLY A 87 8.77 21.49 -0.17
N PHE A 88 8.71 20.24 0.32
CA PHE A 88 7.50 19.67 0.90
C PHE A 88 7.44 19.85 2.42
N ALA A 89 6.26 19.64 2.99
CA ALA A 89 6.02 19.77 4.43
C ALA A 89 6.83 18.73 5.24
N PRO A 90 7.34 19.13 6.43
CA PRO A 90 8.04 18.21 7.31
C PRO A 90 7.09 17.16 7.89
N LEU A 91 7.57 15.92 7.97
CA LEU A 91 6.86 14.82 8.63
C LEU A 91 7.86 13.99 9.44
N PRO A 92 7.80 14.02 10.79
CA PRO A 92 8.68 13.23 11.64
C PRO A 92 8.38 11.73 11.51
N SER A 93 9.32 10.89 11.96
CA SER A 93 9.06 9.44 12.07
C SER A 93 7.88 9.17 13.02
N ALA A 94 7.22 8.01 12.86
CA ALA A 94 6.10 7.64 13.73
C ALA A 94 6.48 7.69 15.22
N ARG A 95 7.67 7.20 15.58
CA ARG A 95 8.18 7.27 16.96
C ARG A 95 8.35 8.70 17.47
N GLU A 96 8.92 9.59 16.66
CA GLU A 96 9.05 11.01 17.03
C GLU A 96 7.70 11.72 17.09
N PHE A 97 6.80 11.41 16.15
CA PHE A 97 5.43 11.91 16.13
C PHE A 97 4.68 11.53 17.41
N ASN A 98 4.86 10.30 17.92
CA ASN A 98 4.21 9.86 19.15
C ASN A 98 4.53 10.74 20.38
N HIS A 99 5.73 11.33 20.42
CA HIS A 99 6.15 12.21 21.51
C HIS A 99 5.72 13.68 21.37
N LEU A 100 5.08 14.06 20.27
CA LEU A 100 4.57 15.43 20.09
C LEU A 100 3.36 15.68 20.97
N ALA A 101 3.17 16.96 21.39
CA ALA A 101 1.93 17.38 22.03
C ALA A 101 0.73 17.22 21.07
N PRO A 102 -0.50 16.99 21.60
CA PRO A 102 -1.68 16.73 20.77
C PRO A 102 -1.93 17.76 19.65
N ASP A 103 -1.79 19.02 19.95
CA ASP A 103 -1.97 20.11 18.96
C ASP A 103 -0.88 20.10 17.89
N GLN A 104 0.34 19.74 18.23
CA GLN A 104 1.45 19.59 17.29
C GLN A 104 1.22 18.38 16.36
N LYS A 105 0.76 17.23 16.90
CA LYS A 105 0.37 16.06 16.12
C LYS A 105 -0.67 16.45 15.06
N ARG A 106 -1.73 17.12 15.47
CA ARG A 106 -2.80 17.56 14.56
C ARG A 106 -2.29 18.53 13.50
N LYS A 107 -1.46 19.50 13.88
CA LYS A 107 -0.86 20.46 12.94
C LYS A 107 0.01 19.79 11.88
N VAL A 108 0.85 18.85 12.28
CA VAL A 108 1.74 18.10 11.37
C VAL A 108 0.92 17.27 10.37
N LEU A 109 -0.06 16.51 10.85
CA LEU A 109 -0.93 15.72 9.97
C LEU A 109 -1.74 16.59 9.01
N THR A 110 -2.30 17.71 9.51
CA THR A 110 -3.06 18.63 8.67
C THR A 110 -2.20 19.19 7.55
N ALA A 111 -0.97 19.61 7.84
CA ALA A 111 -0.06 20.13 6.83
C ALA A 111 0.27 19.07 5.76
N SER A 112 0.62 17.84 6.19
CA SER A 112 0.96 16.74 5.28
C SER A 112 -0.22 16.34 4.39
N PHE A 113 -1.40 16.11 4.96
CA PHE A 113 -2.56 15.67 4.18
C PHE A 113 -3.14 16.78 3.29
N ALA A 114 -3.12 18.04 3.75
CA ALA A 114 -3.52 19.17 2.92
C ALA A 114 -2.58 19.33 1.71
N GLU A 115 -1.27 19.17 1.91
CA GLU A 115 -0.30 19.19 0.81
C GLU A 115 -0.55 18.03 -0.17
N MET A 116 -0.71 16.79 0.32
CA MET A 116 -1.05 15.65 -0.54
C MET A 116 -2.31 15.90 -1.37
N ARG A 117 -3.37 16.44 -0.76
CA ARG A 117 -4.59 16.81 -1.47
C ARG A 117 -4.36 17.86 -2.55
N GLN A 118 -3.58 18.90 -2.26
CA GLN A 118 -3.22 19.97 -3.22
C GLN A 118 -2.37 19.44 -4.39
N LEU A 119 -1.59 18.41 -4.16
CA LEU A 119 -0.78 17.74 -5.18
C LEU A 119 -1.61 16.79 -6.07
N GLY A 120 -2.81 16.40 -5.65
CA GLY A 120 -3.64 15.40 -6.33
C GLY A 120 -3.33 13.98 -5.92
N ILE A 121 -2.73 13.77 -4.75
CA ILE A 121 -2.52 12.45 -4.14
C ILE A 121 -3.79 12.06 -3.38
N HIS A 122 -4.22 10.79 -3.51
CA HIS A 122 -5.49 10.31 -2.99
C HIS A 122 -5.35 9.39 -1.79
N TYR A 123 -4.29 8.56 -1.76
CA TYR A 123 -4.06 7.54 -0.73
C TYR A 123 -2.66 7.62 -0.17
N ASP A 124 -2.57 7.52 1.17
CA ASP A 124 -1.32 7.25 1.86
C ASP A 124 -1.28 5.78 2.33
N PHE A 125 -0.21 5.08 2.01
CA PHE A 125 0.11 3.78 2.60
C PHE A 125 0.64 3.98 4.02
N ALA A 126 -0.19 4.56 4.86
CA ALA A 126 -0.01 4.86 6.28
C ALA A 126 -1.41 4.87 6.96
N PRO A 127 -1.46 4.81 8.29
CA PRO A 127 -0.37 4.66 9.24
C PRO A 127 0.17 3.23 9.33
N VAL A 128 1.44 3.12 9.76
CA VAL A 128 2.01 1.86 10.21
C VAL A 128 1.48 1.58 11.62
N ILE A 129 0.70 0.50 11.76
CA ILE A 129 0.15 0.07 13.06
C ILE A 129 0.85 -1.19 13.60
N ASP A 130 1.97 -1.56 13.01
CA ASP A 130 2.87 -2.57 13.59
C ASP A 130 3.37 -2.06 14.95
N VAL A 131 3.07 -2.79 16.02
CA VAL A 131 3.53 -2.45 17.38
C VAL A 131 5.00 -2.80 17.52
N ASP A 132 5.81 -1.92 18.15
CA ASP A 132 7.26 -2.07 18.29
C ASP A 132 7.64 -3.12 19.34
N TYR A 133 7.21 -4.38 19.13
CA TYR A 133 7.54 -5.49 20.01
C TYR A 133 9.01 -5.93 19.93
N ASN A 134 9.70 -5.56 18.84
CA ASN A 134 11.12 -5.80 18.66
C ASN A 134 11.82 -4.53 18.17
N PRO A 135 12.46 -3.75 19.06
CA PRO A 135 13.17 -2.53 18.68
C PRO A 135 14.31 -2.76 17.68
N ASP A 136 14.84 -3.98 17.60
CA ASP A 136 15.88 -4.36 16.64
C ASP A 136 15.35 -4.83 15.30
N ASN A 137 14.01 -4.89 15.14
CA ASN A 137 13.39 -5.19 13.86
C ASN A 137 13.88 -4.24 12.77
N PRO A 138 14.54 -4.74 11.69
CA PRO A 138 15.15 -3.90 10.67
C PRO A 138 14.15 -3.10 9.86
N ASN A 139 12.90 -3.57 9.80
CA ASN A 139 11.84 -2.97 8.98
C ASN A 139 10.93 -2.01 9.75
N ILE A 140 10.84 -2.14 11.08
CA ILE A 140 9.92 -1.36 11.93
C ILE A 140 10.66 -0.62 13.03
N GLY A 141 11.17 -1.34 14.04
CA GLY A 141 11.75 -0.74 15.25
C GLY A 141 12.99 0.09 14.98
N ARG A 142 14.00 -0.50 14.33
CA ARG A 142 15.29 0.16 14.05
C ARG A 142 15.14 1.42 13.20
N VAL A 143 14.17 1.45 12.30
CA VAL A 143 13.91 2.55 11.39
C VAL A 143 12.78 3.48 11.85
N LYS A 144 12.28 3.32 13.10
CA LYS A 144 11.31 4.19 13.78
C LYS A 144 9.96 4.33 13.06
N ARG A 145 9.51 3.28 12.36
CA ARG A 145 8.22 3.29 11.62
C ARG A 145 7.02 3.02 12.52
N SER A 146 7.19 2.39 13.68
CA SER A 146 6.14 2.22 14.69
C SER A 146 6.01 3.46 15.57
N TYR A 147 4.80 3.76 16.00
CA TYR A 147 4.52 4.81 16.99
C TYR A 147 5.06 4.43 18.36
N SER A 148 4.83 3.17 18.81
CA SER A 148 5.14 2.73 20.18
C SER A 148 5.17 1.21 20.31
N ALA A 149 5.72 0.74 21.43
CA ALA A 149 5.52 -0.62 21.94
C ALA A 149 4.19 -0.77 22.73
N ASP A 150 3.51 0.33 23.05
CA ASP A 150 2.17 0.34 23.64
C ASP A 150 1.10 0.39 22.54
N ILE A 151 0.30 -0.66 22.47
CA ILE A 151 -0.77 -0.82 21.48
C ILE A 151 -1.83 0.30 21.57
N ALA A 152 -2.09 0.82 22.76
CA ALA A 152 -3.06 1.90 22.95
C ALA A 152 -2.56 3.23 22.35
N GLU A 153 -1.27 3.49 22.42
CA GLU A 153 -0.66 4.66 21.76
C GLU A 153 -0.68 4.52 20.23
N VAL A 154 -0.44 3.30 19.72
CA VAL A 154 -0.55 3.01 18.28
C VAL A 154 -1.99 3.24 17.80
N GLU A 155 -2.99 2.71 18.52
CA GLU A 155 -4.41 2.92 18.22
C GLU A 155 -4.78 4.41 18.24
N ALA A 156 -4.42 5.13 19.28
CA ALA A 156 -4.74 6.55 19.44
C ALA A 156 -4.17 7.42 18.29
N ASN A 157 -2.92 7.17 17.89
CA ASN A 157 -2.30 7.90 16.79
C ASN A 157 -2.92 7.56 15.44
N ALA A 158 -3.27 6.29 15.20
CA ALA A 158 -3.96 5.88 13.97
C ALA A 158 -5.36 6.51 13.86
N LEU A 159 -6.12 6.57 14.94
CA LEU A 159 -7.43 7.23 14.98
C LEU A 159 -7.33 8.73 14.74
N LEU A 160 -6.33 9.40 15.33
CA LEU A 160 -6.07 10.82 15.06
C LEU A 160 -5.71 11.05 13.59
N ALA A 161 -4.87 10.20 13.01
CA ALA A 161 -4.52 10.28 11.60
C ALA A 161 -5.78 10.15 10.71
N SER A 162 -6.68 9.19 11.01
CA SER A 162 -7.94 9.02 10.26
C SER A 162 -8.88 10.21 10.37
N GLU A 163 -8.99 10.82 11.55
CA GLU A 163 -9.80 12.03 11.75
C GLU A 163 -9.31 13.18 10.86
N VAL A 164 -8.00 13.44 10.87
CA VAL A 164 -7.40 14.55 10.08
C VAL A 164 -7.44 14.24 8.58
N ALA A 165 -7.14 13.00 8.19
CA ALA A 165 -7.18 12.56 6.79
C ALA A 165 -8.58 12.69 6.18
N ARG A 166 -9.62 12.38 6.94
CA ARG A 166 -11.03 12.54 6.53
C ARG A 166 -11.34 14.01 6.18
N ALA A 167 -10.86 14.96 6.98
CA ALA A 167 -11.06 16.39 6.73
C ALA A 167 -10.35 16.86 5.44
N GLN A 168 -9.26 16.21 5.07
CA GLN A 168 -8.48 16.49 3.84
C GLN A 168 -8.84 15.57 2.67
N ARG A 169 -9.75 14.61 2.86
CA ARG A 169 -10.14 13.59 1.86
C ARG A 169 -8.95 12.77 1.35
N ILE A 170 -8.04 12.39 2.22
CA ILE A 170 -6.93 11.46 1.94
C ILE A 170 -7.29 10.10 2.50
N GLY A 171 -7.33 9.07 1.66
CA GLY A 171 -7.53 7.69 2.08
C GLY A 171 -6.29 7.18 2.81
N LEU A 172 -6.50 6.40 3.87
CA LEU A 172 -5.45 5.75 4.64
C LEU A 172 -5.48 4.24 4.46
N CYS A 173 -4.30 3.64 4.44
CA CYS A 173 -4.12 2.19 4.32
C CYS A 173 -3.29 1.67 5.48
N LEU A 174 -3.91 0.95 6.41
CA LEU A 174 -3.23 0.33 7.55
C LEU A 174 -2.23 -0.72 7.10
N LYS A 175 -1.05 -0.75 7.71
CA LYS A 175 0.01 -1.71 7.35
C LYS A 175 0.87 -2.12 8.54
N HIS A 176 1.46 -3.32 8.46
CA HIS A 176 1.45 -4.34 7.40
C HIS A 176 0.75 -5.60 7.93
N PHE A 177 -0.47 -5.88 7.49
CA PHE A 177 -1.25 -7.01 8.02
C PHE A 177 -0.49 -8.33 7.85
N PRO A 178 -0.45 -9.21 8.86
CA PRO A 178 -1.19 -9.15 10.15
C PRO A 178 -0.42 -8.45 11.28
N GLY A 179 0.73 -7.85 11.03
CA GLY A 179 1.59 -7.17 11.99
C GLY A 179 2.99 -7.76 12.01
N ILE A 180 3.97 -7.00 11.56
CA ILE A 180 5.36 -7.44 11.40
C ILE A 180 6.32 -6.84 12.45
N GLY A 181 5.77 -6.12 13.45
CA GLY A 181 6.59 -5.39 14.44
C GLY A 181 7.48 -6.26 15.30
N GLY A 182 7.09 -7.52 15.57
CA GLY A 182 7.88 -8.49 16.30
C GLY A 182 8.93 -9.26 15.48
N ALA A 183 8.93 -9.13 14.16
CA ALA A 183 9.79 -9.93 13.28
C ALA A 183 11.28 -9.64 13.47
N VAL A 184 12.11 -10.65 13.17
CA VAL A 184 13.58 -10.57 13.27
C VAL A 184 14.28 -10.65 11.91
N VAL A 185 13.60 -11.10 10.86
CA VAL A 185 14.16 -11.30 9.51
C VAL A 185 13.79 -10.14 8.60
N ASP A 186 14.76 -9.70 7.78
CA ASP A 186 14.53 -8.67 6.77
C ASP A 186 13.63 -9.23 5.63
N SER A 187 12.44 -8.67 5.50
CA SER A 187 11.46 -9.05 4.47
C SER A 187 11.93 -8.81 3.03
N HIS A 188 13.01 -8.03 2.84
CA HIS A 188 13.58 -7.79 1.50
C HIS A 188 14.42 -8.96 0.98
N GLN A 189 14.87 -9.86 1.84
CA GLN A 189 15.74 -10.98 1.48
C GLN A 189 15.00 -12.30 1.37
N GLU A 190 14.07 -12.58 2.30
CA GLU A 190 13.31 -13.84 2.38
C GLU A 190 11.87 -13.57 2.77
N PHE A 191 10.99 -14.58 2.66
CA PHE A 191 9.68 -14.51 3.30
C PHE A 191 9.88 -14.47 4.81
N MET A 192 9.34 -13.39 5.40
CA MET A 192 9.37 -13.20 6.84
C MET A 192 8.38 -14.15 7.50
N ASP A 193 8.88 -15.10 8.30
CA ASP A 193 8.03 -15.93 9.15
C ASP A 193 7.80 -15.22 10.47
N ILE A 194 6.56 -14.83 10.72
CA ILE A 194 6.15 -14.12 11.93
C ILE A 194 5.32 -14.99 12.87
N SER A 195 5.24 -16.29 12.61
CA SER A 195 4.36 -17.22 13.33
C SER A 195 4.54 -17.20 14.84
N ASP A 196 5.76 -17.06 15.30
CA ASP A 196 6.10 -17.05 16.73
C ASP A 196 6.11 -15.61 17.33
N ALA A 197 6.08 -14.57 16.48
CA ALA A 197 6.15 -13.17 16.87
C ALA A 197 4.79 -12.46 16.79
N LEU A 198 3.83 -13.02 16.05
CA LEU A 198 2.49 -12.45 15.91
C LEU A 198 1.68 -12.67 17.19
N THR A 199 1.20 -11.58 17.76
CA THR A 199 0.30 -11.64 18.92
C THR A 199 -1.17 -11.48 18.50
N PRO A 200 -2.13 -12.10 19.24
CA PRO A 200 -3.56 -11.89 18.96
C PRO A 200 -3.98 -10.42 19.02
N GLU A 201 -3.39 -9.64 19.92
CA GLU A 201 -3.67 -8.21 20.10
C GLU A 201 -3.25 -7.41 18.86
N GLN A 202 -2.11 -7.75 18.24
CA GLN A 202 -1.67 -7.10 17.01
C GLN A 202 -2.61 -7.40 15.83
N GLU A 203 -3.05 -8.65 15.68
CA GLU A 203 -4.04 -9.02 14.66
C GLU A 203 -5.38 -8.30 14.92
N GLU A 204 -5.88 -8.29 16.16
CA GLU A 204 -7.14 -7.67 16.54
C GLU A 204 -7.14 -6.14 16.30
N LEU A 205 -5.98 -5.49 16.43
CA LEU A 205 -5.85 -4.07 16.16
C LEU A 205 -6.23 -3.70 14.71
N PHE A 206 -5.87 -4.54 13.72
CA PHE A 206 -6.30 -4.34 12.34
C PHE A 206 -7.82 -4.43 12.18
N TYR A 207 -8.44 -5.41 12.82
CA TYR A 207 -9.90 -5.58 12.75
C TYR A 207 -10.65 -4.44 13.44
N ALA A 208 -10.11 -3.93 14.53
CA ALA A 208 -10.70 -2.82 15.27
C ALA A 208 -10.57 -1.48 14.54
N LEU A 209 -9.45 -1.26 13.85
CA LEU A 209 -9.13 0.02 13.24
C LEU A 209 -9.59 0.15 11.78
N ALA A 210 -9.47 -0.90 10.95
CA ALA A 210 -9.73 -0.76 9.51
C ALA A 210 -11.09 -0.13 9.18
N PRO A 211 -12.22 -0.50 9.81
CA PRO A 211 -13.51 0.14 9.52
C PRO A 211 -13.61 1.60 9.98
N LYS A 212 -12.70 2.04 10.85
CA LYS A 212 -12.65 3.43 11.38
C LYS A 212 -11.79 4.34 10.52
N MET A 213 -10.92 3.76 9.68
CA MET A 213 -10.04 4.54 8.80
C MET A 213 -10.80 5.19 7.67
N PHE A 214 -10.46 6.44 7.36
CA PHE A 214 -10.98 7.07 6.15
C PHE A 214 -10.31 6.43 4.93
N GLY A 215 -11.11 5.91 4.01
CA GLY A 215 -10.64 5.11 2.89
C GLY A 215 -10.71 3.60 3.12
N ASP A 216 -10.69 3.13 4.37
CA ASP A 216 -10.87 1.75 4.80
C ASP A 216 -10.08 0.76 3.91
N ALA A 217 -8.76 0.80 4.02
CA ALA A 217 -7.86 -0.09 3.30
C ALA A 217 -6.84 -0.74 4.24
N VAL A 218 -6.40 -1.94 3.89
CA VAL A 218 -5.36 -2.70 4.57
C VAL A 218 -4.35 -3.21 3.55
N LEU A 219 -3.08 -2.90 3.77
CA LEU A 219 -1.97 -3.47 3.02
C LEU A 219 -1.52 -4.76 3.69
N VAL A 220 -1.54 -5.83 2.90
CA VAL A 220 -1.21 -7.19 3.34
C VAL A 220 0.26 -7.48 3.03
N SER A 221 1.02 -7.87 4.03
CA SER A 221 2.44 -8.21 3.89
C SER A 221 2.67 -9.56 3.22
N HIS A 222 3.89 -9.80 2.75
CA HIS A 222 4.34 -11.12 2.28
C HIS A 222 4.88 -12.00 3.43
N ALA A 223 4.39 -11.79 4.65
CA ALA A 223 4.79 -12.61 5.80
C ALA A 223 4.10 -13.97 5.80
N ILE A 224 4.76 -14.97 6.39
CA ILE A 224 4.18 -16.30 6.63
C ILE A 224 3.65 -16.35 8.07
N VAL A 225 2.45 -16.89 8.22
CA VAL A 225 1.84 -17.27 9.50
C VAL A 225 1.46 -18.74 9.42
N ARG A 226 2.35 -19.61 9.88
CA ARG A 226 2.22 -21.07 9.74
C ARG A 226 0.91 -21.64 10.32
N GLN A 227 0.38 -21.01 11.35
CA GLN A 227 -0.89 -21.41 11.97
C GLN A 227 -2.09 -21.22 11.03
N TRP A 228 -1.97 -20.35 10.02
CA TRP A 228 -3.03 -20.11 9.04
C TRP A 228 -2.73 -20.78 7.69
N ASP A 229 -1.49 -20.68 7.24
CA ASP A 229 -1.01 -21.30 6.02
C ASP A 229 0.53 -21.44 6.11
N LYS A 230 1.01 -22.66 6.12
CA LYS A 230 2.45 -22.94 6.22
C LYS A 230 3.19 -22.84 4.89
N ASP A 231 2.45 -22.88 3.79
CA ASP A 231 3.01 -23.03 2.43
C ASP A 231 2.99 -21.70 1.65
N HIS A 232 2.15 -20.73 2.07
CA HIS A 232 1.99 -19.46 1.36
C HIS A 232 2.12 -18.24 2.28
N PRO A 233 2.79 -17.16 1.82
CA PRO A 233 2.75 -15.88 2.51
C PRO A 233 1.34 -15.29 2.46
N MET A 234 1.02 -14.38 3.37
CA MET A 234 -0.31 -13.83 3.56
C MET A 234 -0.98 -13.32 2.28
N THR A 235 -0.23 -12.66 1.40
CA THR A 235 -0.75 -12.16 0.11
C THR A 235 -1.16 -13.27 -0.88
N LEU A 236 -0.71 -14.50 -0.68
CA LEU A 236 -1.02 -15.66 -1.52
C LEU A 236 -1.92 -16.68 -0.81
N SER A 237 -2.20 -16.48 0.49
CA SER A 237 -2.91 -17.43 1.35
C SER A 237 -4.42 -17.22 1.31
N ALA A 238 -5.15 -18.12 0.66
CA ALA A 238 -6.61 -18.11 0.69
C ALA A 238 -7.16 -18.31 2.12
N ALA A 239 -6.48 -19.07 2.95
CA ALA A 239 -6.86 -19.29 4.35
C ALA A 239 -6.70 -18.01 5.17
N GLY A 240 -5.53 -17.37 5.09
CA GLY A 240 -5.23 -16.12 5.80
C GLY A 240 -6.13 -14.97 5.35
N LEU A 241 -6.26 -14.75 4.04
CA LEU A 241 -7.12 -13.71 3.48
C LEU A 241 -8.60 -13.97 3.72
N GLY A 242 -9.02 -15.24 3.77
CA GLY A 242 -10.38 -15.62 4.14
C GLY A 242 -10.73 -15.23 5.57
N ARG A 243 -9.79 -15.37 6.52
CA ARG A 243 -9.95 -14.86 7.91
C ARG A 243 -10.15 -13.34 7.92
N LEU A 244 -9.27 -12.62 7.22
CA LEU A 244 -9.34 -11.17 7.11
C LEU A 244 -10.65 -10.72 6.48
N ARG A 245 -11.03 -11.29 5.34
CA ARG A 245 -12.26 -10.95 4.63
C ARG A 245 -13.54 -11.23 5.41
N LYS A 246 -13.55 -12.30 6.21
CA LYS A 246 -14.69 -12.63 7.09
C LYS A 246 -14.95 -11.52 8.15
N ARG A 247 -13.89 -10.94 8.69
CA ARG A 247 -13.96 -9.87 9.70
C ARG A 247 -14.16 -8.49 9.06
N LEU A 248 -13.59 -8.29 7.86
CA LEU A 248 -13.54 -7.01 7.13
C LEU A 248 -14.12 -7.19 5.71
N PRO A 249 -15.44 -7.40 5.55
CA PRO A 249 -16.04 -7.75 4.26
C PRO A 249 -15.95 -6.65 3.21
N ASP A 250 -15.90 -5.39 3.61
CA ASP A 250 -15.91 -4.22 2.72
C ASP A 250 -14.56 -3.50 2.61
N THR A 251 -13.61 -3.80 3.49
CA THR A 251 -12.26 -3.22 3.50
C THR A 251 -11.51 -3.55 2.21
N LEU A 252 -10.85 -2.56 1.63
CA LEU A 252 -10.00 -2.72 0.45
C LEU A 252 -8.69 -3.42 0.84
N LEU A 253 -8.43 -4.60 0.30
CA LEU A 253 -7.21 -5.36 0.55
C LEU A 253 -6.21 -5.14 -0.58
N ILE A 254 -5.04 -4.61 -0.24
CA ILE A 254 -3.97 -4.27 -1.18
C ILE A 254 -2.74 -5.10 -0.83
N THR A 255 -2.02 -5.62 -1.81
CA THR A 255 -0.74 -6.30 -1.55
C THR A 255 0.34 -5.30 -1.19
N ASP A 256 1.34 -5.73 -0.43
CA ASP A 256 2.67 -5.10 -0.50
C ASP A 256 3.25 -5.27 -1.90
N ASP A 257 4.40 -4.63 -2.19
CA ASP A 257 4.94 -4.63 -3.56
C ASP A 257 5.21 -6.05 -4.07
N MET A 258 4.50 -6.43 -5.14
CA MET A 258 4.61 -7.76 -5.76
C MET A 258 6.00 -8.03 -6.34
N GLN A 259 6.86 -7.03 -6.42
CA GLN A 259 8.25 -7.14 -6.85
C GLN A 259 9.22 -7.46 -5.70
N MET A 260 8.75 -7.59 -4.45
CA MET A 260 9.62 -7.96 -3.33
C MET A 260 10.28 -9.32 -3.56
N GLN A 261 11.55 -9.41 -3.16
CA GLN A 261 12.47 -10.49 -3.55
C GLN A 261 11.98 -11.89 -3.19
N GLY A 262 11.27 -12.05 -2.07
CA GLY A 262 10.67 -13.33 -1.66
C GLY A 262 9.70 -13.88 -2.70
N LEU A 263 8.75 -13.04 -3.18
CA LEU A 263 7.79 -13.44 -4.22
C LEU A 263 8.46 -13.70 -5.55
N GLN A 264 9.46 -12.88 -5.91
CA GLN A 264 10.17 -13.02 -7.18
C GLN A 264 10.91 -14.35 -7.28
N LYS A 265 11.61 -14.74 -6.20
CA LYS A 265 12.31 -16.03 -6.15
C LYS A 265 11.36 -17.22 -6.17
N ALA A 266 10.18 -17.10 -5.52
CA ALA A 266 9.24 -18.20 -5.40
C ALA A 266 8.40 -18.41 -6.67
N LEU A 267 7.85 -17.36 -7.27
CA LEU A 267 6.81 -17.46 -8.32
C LEU A 267 6.98 -16.46 -9.48
N GLY A 268 7.66 -15.31 -9.25
CA GLY A 268 7.64 -14.19 -10.17
C GLY A 268 6.32 -13.40 -10.14
N THR A 269 6.36 -12.15 -10.59
CA THR A 269 5.24 -11.18 -10.49
C THR A 269 3.95 -11.70 -11.14
N ARG A 270 4.05 -12.29 -12.33
CA ARG A 270 2.88 -12.76 -13.12
C ARG A 270 2.07 -13.83 -12.38
N ALA A 271 2.74 -14.91 -11.93
CA ALA A 271 2.06 -16.00 -11.25
C ALA A 271 1.57 -15.60 -9.86
N ALA A 272 2.39 -14.84 -9.12
CA ALA A 272 2.03 -14.31 -7.81
C ALA A 272 0.80 -13.38 -7.89
N SER A 273 0.70 -12.52 -8.92
CA SER A 273 -0.45 -11.65 -9.15
C SER A 273 -1.75 -12.42 -9.30
N LEU A 274 -1.76 -13.46 -10.15
CA LEU A 274 -2.95 -14.30 -10.32
C LEU A 274 -3.32 -15.04 -9.03
N GLN A 275 -2.32 -15.56 -8.31
CA GLN A 275 -2.57 -16.27 -7.06
C GLN A 275 -3.10 -15.35 -5.97
N SER A 276 -2.59 -14.13 -5.83
CA SER A 276 -3.10 -13.13 -4.88
C SER A 276 -4.59 -12.81 -5.14
N LEU A 277 -4.96 -12.61 -6.39
CA LEU A 277 -6.37 -12.38 -6.77
C LEU A 277 -7.26 -13.60 -6.46
N LYS A 278 -6.78 -14.82 -6.71
CA LYS A 278 -7.47 -16.07 -6.33
C LYS A 278 -7.63 -16.19 -4.82
N ALA A 279 -6.65 -15.75 -4.06
CA ALA A 279 -6.67 -15.80 -2.61
C ALA A 279 -7.60 -14.75 -1.98
N GLY A 280 -7.98 -13.68 -2.71
CA GLY A 280 -8.96 -12.70 -2.24
C GLY A 280 -8.46 -11.28 -2.06
N ILE A 281 -7.29 -10.94 -2.58
CA ILE A 281 -6.79 -9.57 -2.69
C ILE A 281 -7.68 -8.77 -3.67
N ASP A 282 -7.86 -7.48 -3.40
CA ASP A 282 -8.62 -6.57 -4.26
C ASP A 282 -7.72 -5.79 -5.23
N MET A 283 -6.53 -5.36 -4.78
CA MET A 283 -5.58 -4.62 -5.61
C MET A 283 -4.15 -5.14 -5.45
N LEU A 284 -3.48 -5.24 -6.58
CA LEU A 284 -2.06 -5.63 -6.69
C LEU A 284 -1.20 -4.36 -6.79
N CYS A 285 -0.26 -4.17 -5.87
CA CYS A 285 0.74 -3.12 -5.97
C CYS A 285 1.98 -3.66 -6.71
N ILE A 286 2.31 -3.08 -7.86
CA ILE A 286 3.51 -3.40 -8.64
C ILE A 286 4.25 -2.09 -8.88
N GLY A 287 5.28 -1.85 -8.09
CA GLY A 287 5.93 -0.54 -8.00
C GLY A 287 6.80 -0.19 -9.20
N ASN A 288 7.27 -1.15 -9.99
CA ASN A 288 8.26 -0.97 -11.05
C ASN A 288 9.49 -0.15 -10.61
N ASN A 289 9.79 -0.24 -9.32
CA ASN A 289 10.83 0.53 -8.66
C ASN A 289 11.98 -0.34 -8.16
N LEU A 290 11.69 -1.54 -7.65
CA LEU A 290 12.71 -2.51 -7.23
C LEU A 290 13.50 -3.04 -8.42
N PHE A 291 12.82 -3.31 -9.53
CA PHE A 291 13.39 -3.60 -10.84
C PHE A 291 12.35 -3.29 -11.93
N ASP A 292 12.83 -3.08 -13.16
CA ASP A 292 11.98 -2.71 -14.27
C ASP A 292 11.23 -3.92 -14.84
N GLN A 293 9.90 -3.86 -14.79
CA GLN A 293 8.97 -4.79 -15.46
C GLN A 293 7.86 -4.04 -16.22
N GLU A 294 8.06 -2.78 -16.53
CA GLU A 294 7.05 -1.94 -17.18
C GLU A 294 6.47 -2.59 -18.43
N GLN A 295 7.32 -3.24 -19.24
CA GLN A 295 6.91 -3.91 -20.47
C GLN A 295 6.07 -5.19 -20.23
N GLU A 296 6.09 -5.76 -19.03
CA GLU A 296 5.35 -6.98 -18.70
C GLU A 296 3.94 -6.69 -18.17
N MET A 297 3.60 -5.43 -17.88
CA MET A 297 2.33 -5.09 -17.22
C MET A 297 1.11 -5.49 -18.07
N ALA A 298 1.17 -5.30 -19.38
CA ALA A 298 0.11 -5.72 -20.29
C ALA A 298 -0.05 -7.26 -20.31
N ASP A 299 1.05 -8.01 -20.30
CA ASP A 299 1.03 -9.47 -20.27
C ASP A 299 0.47 -10.01 -18.95
N ILE A 300 0.79 -9.37 -17.84
CA ILE A 300 0.22 -9.72 -16.52
C ILE A 300 -1.29 -9.48 -16.52
N ALA A 301 -1.76 -8.34 -17.03
CA ALA A 301 -3.18 -8.04 -17.14
C ALA A 301 -3.90 -9.02 -18.07
N GLU A 302 -3.29 -9.35 -19.22
CA GLU A 302 -3.88 -10.33 -20.14
C GLU A 302 -3.96 -11.73 -19.52
N HIS A 303 -2.96 -12.12 -18.73
CA HIS A 303 -2.99 -13.39 -18.00
C HIS A 303 -4.16 -13.44 -17.01
N VAL A 304 -4.42 -12.36 -16.28
CA VAL A 304 -5.59 -12.25 -15.39
C VAL A 304 -6.89 -12.32 -16.21
N ARG A 305 -6.95 -11.62 -17.35
CA ARG A 305 -8.12 -11.62 -18.24
C ARG A 305 -8.38 -13.01 -18.83
N GLN A 306 -7.34 -13.74 -19.19
CA GLN A 306 -7.45 -15.11 -19.67
C GLN A 306 -7.97 -16.05 -18.58
N ALA A 307 -7.43 -15.94 -17.34
CA ALA A 307 -7.87 -16.74 -16.20
C ALA A 307 -9.36 -16.50 -15.86
N LEU A 308 -9.91 -15.31 -16.12
CA LEU A 308 -11.33 -15.03 -16.01
C LEU A 308 -12.15 -15.72 -17.12
N ARG A 309 -11.66 -15.73 -18.36
CA ARG A 309 -12.33 -16.44 -19.49
C ARG A 309 -12.35 -17.95 -19.28
N ASP A 310 -11.28 -18.48 -18.74
CA ASP A 310 -11.12 -19.93 -18.49
C ASP A 310 -11.78 -20.38 -17.16
N GLU A 311 -12.50 -19.49 -16.49
CA GLU A 311 -13.11 -19.70 -15.16
C GLU A 311 -12.12 -20.14 -14.06
N ALA A 312 -10.81 -19.99 -14.32
CA ALA A 312 -9.76 -20.26 -13.34
C ALA A 312 -9.68 -19.17 -12.25
N LEU A 313 -10.35 -18.03 -12.48
CA LEU A 313 -10.55 -16.94 -11.53
C LEU A 313 -12.04 -16.60 -11.48
N ALA A 314 -12.61 -16.58 -10.27
CA ALA A 314 -14.05 -16.39 -10.08
C ALA A 314 -14.50 -14.96 -10.44
N GLY A 315 -15.21 -14.78 -11.55
CA GLY A 315 -15.65 -13.49 -12.05
C GLY A 315 -16.49 -12.68 -11.06
N ALA A 316 -17.34 -13.35 -10.26
CA ALA A 316 -18.14 -12.70 -9.22
C ALA A 316 -17.28 -12.13 -8.07
N ALA A 317 -16.18 -12.81 -7.70
CA ALA A 317 -15.26 -12.30 -6.68
C ALA A 317 -14.50 -11.06 -7.20
N ILE A 318 -13.99 -11.12 -8.42
CA ILE A 318 -13.33 -9.99 -9.08
C ILE A 318 -14.27 -8.81 -9.27
N GLY A 319 -15.53 -9.05 -9.61
CA GLY A 319 -16.55 -8.00 -9.68
C GLY A 319 -16.71 -7.24 -8.37
N LYS A 320 -16.74 -7.95 -7.24
CA LYS A 320 -16.77 -7.34 -5.89
C LYS A 320 -15.51 -6.55 -5.56
N SER A 321 -14.34 -7.04 -5.97
CA SER A 321 -13.07 -6.30 -5.79
C SER A 321 -13.09 -4.98 -6.57
N ILE A 322 -13.47 -5.00 -7.84
CA ILE A 322 -13.62 -3.79 -8.66
C ILE A 322 -14.66 -2.82 -8.05
N GLU A 323 -15.74 -3.33 -7.50
CA GLU A 323 -16.74 -2.49 -6.83
C GLU A 323 -16.17 -1.80 -5.59
N ARG A 324 -15.36 -2.50 -4.76
CA ARG A 324 -14.66 -1.87 -3.62
C ARG A 324 -13.73 -0.76 -4.09
N VAL A 325 -12.95 -1.00 -5.14
CA VAL A 325 -12.04 0.02 -5.72
C VAL A 325 -12.85 1.25 -6.17
N ARG A 326 -13.92 1.05 -6.94
CA ARG A 326 -14.75 2.16 -7.43
C ARG A 326 -15.43 2.95 -6.33
N ARG A 327 -15.86 2.29 -5.25
CA ARG A 327 -16.37 2.99 -4.06
C ARG A 327 -15.31 3.90 -3.43
N ARG A 328 -14.04 3.49 -3.37
CA ARG A 328 -12.95 4.32 -2.85
C ARG A 328 -12.64 5.48 -3.78
N LYS A 329 -12.59 5.26 -5.09
CA LYS A 329 -12.48 6.34 -6.08
C LYS A 329 -13.58 7.41 -5.88
N ALA A 330 -14.83 6.99 -5.79
CA ALA A 330 -15.96 7.90 -5.56
C ALA A 330 -15.89 8.63 -4.21
N LEU A 331 -15.37 7.99 -3.16
CA LEU A 331 -15.18 8.61 -1.84
C LEU A 331 -14.13 9.72 -1.87
N LEU A 332 -13.06 9.58 -2.67
CA LEU A 332 -11.90 10.46 -2.67
C LEU A 332 -11.91 11.52 -3.78
N ALA A 333 -12.77 11.40 -4.75
CA ALA A 333 -12.95 12.31 -5.88
C ALA A 333 -13.25 13.78 -5.50
#